data_70eb8bf688e7549d814175d1defb0fe7
#
_entry.id   70eb8bf688e7549d814175d1defb0fe7
#
_cell.length_a   1.000
_cell.length_b   1.000
_cell.length_c   1.000
_cell.angle_alpha   90.00
_cell.angle_beta   90.00
_cell.angle_gamma   90.00
#
_symmetry.space_group_name_H-M   'P 1'
#
loop_
_entity.id
_entity.type
_entity.pdbx_description
1 polymer ?
#
loop_
_entity_poly.entity_id
_entity_poly.type
_entity_poly.pdbx_seq_one_letter_code
_entity_poly.pdbx_strand_id
1 'polypeptide(L)'
;MSEKDWTLINGLALAYMGDAAYEVFIRQHLMERGWTKPNDLHRRATQYVSAKAQARLMHIMLEQENFLLEEEIGIYKRGRNAKSHTTAKNADVATYRTSTGFEAVMGYLHLSQQHERLSELVQWCIDQVEGETNER
;
A
#
# COMPACT_ATOMS: atom_id res chain seq x y z
N MET A 1 -14.65 -15.56 21.17
CA MET A 1 -13.91 -15.96 19.99
C MET A 1 -12.47 -15.48 20.10
N SER A 2 -11.55 -16.36 19.88
CA SER A 2 -10.16 -15.97 19.94
C SER A 2 -9.79 -15.12 18.73
N GLU A 3 -8.94 -14.16 18.96
CA GLU A 3 -8.48 -13.30 17.88
C GLU A 3 -7.40 -14.03 17.12
N LYS A 4 -7.47 -13.90 15.80
CA LYS A 4 -6.45 -14.45 14.95
C LYS A 4 -5.19 -13.58 15.04
N ASP A 5 -4.05 -14.24 15.09
CA ASP A 5 -2.78 -13.52 15.09
C ASP A 5 -2.37 -13.28 13.64
N TRP A 6 -2.65 -12.09 13.16
CA TRP A 6 -2.40 -11.75 11.76
C TRP A 6 -0.92 -11.63 11.44
N THR A 7 -0.06 -11.54 12.45
CA THR A 7 1.38 -11.54 12.20
C THR A 7 1.87 -12.89 11.71
N LEU A 8 1.07 -13.94 11.89
CA LEU A 8 1.45 -15.30 11.47
C LEU A 8 0.99 -15.63 10.05
N ILE A 9 0.21 -14.77 9.44
CA ILE A 9 -0.28 -15.00 8.08
C ILE A 9 0.84 -14.70 7.09
N ASN A 10 0.92 -15.50 6.01
CA ASN A 10 1.99 -15.30 5.04
C ASN A 10 1.86 -13.96 4.33
N GLY A 11 3.02 -13.46 3.87
CA GLY A 11 3.08 -12.11 3.31
C GLY A 11 2.26 -11.92 2.05
N LEU A 12 2.12 -12.96 1.22
CA LEU A 12 1.33 -12.82 -0.01
C LEU A 12 -0.16 -12.70 0.28
N ALA A 13 -0.65 -13.42 1.29
CA ALA A 13 -2.05 -13.32 1.67
C ALA A 13 -2.34 -11.94 2.26
N LEU A 14 -1.41 -11.42 3.06
CA LEU A 14 -1.57 -10.07 3.59
C LEU A 14 -1.59 -9.04 2.46
N ALA A 15 -0.71 -9.20 1.47
CA ALA A 15 -0.67 -8.30 0.32
C ALA A 15 -1.94 -8.38 -0.50
N TYR A 16 -2.48 -9.59 -0.65
CA TYR A 16 -3.74 -9.77 -1.36
C TYR A 16 -4.85 -8.90 -0.75
N MET A 17 -4.95 -8.92 0.57
CA MET A 17 -5.93 -8.08 1.26
C MET A 17 -5.56 -6.60 1.14
N GLY A 18 -4.28 -6.29 1.25
CA GLY A 18 -3.83 -4.91 1.22
C GLY A 18 -4.05 -4.22 -0.10
N ASP A 19 -3.97 -4.98 -1.20
CA ASP A 19 -4.28 -4.46 -2.52
C ASP A 19 -5.70 -3.87 -2.52
N ALA A 20 -6.67 -4.63 -2.03
CA ALA A 20 -8.06 -4.18 -1.98
C ALA A 20 -8.25 -3.06 -0.96
N ALA A 21 -7.67 -3.21 0.23
CA ALA A 21 -7.87 -2.23 1.29
C ALA A 21 -7.35 -0.85 0.89
N TYR A 22 -6.15 -0.81 0.32
CA TYR A 22 -5.56 0.45 -0.13
C TYR A 22 -6.39 1.06 -1.24
N GLU A 23 -6.84 0.23 -2.17
CA GLU A 23 -7.57 0.71 -3.32
C GLU A 23 -8.92 1.32 -2.95
N VAL A 24 -9.58 0.78 -1.93
CA VAL A 24 -10.85 1.36 -1.47
C VAL A 24 -10.64 2.81 -1.03
N PHE A 25 -9.58 3.06 -0.25
CA PHE A 25 -9.28 4.42 0.20
C PHE A 25 -9.03 5.35 -0.99
N ILE A 26 -8.26 4.89 -1.96
CA ILE A 26 -7.89 5.73 -3.10
C ILE A 26 -9.13 6.04 -3.96
N ARG A 27 -9.94 5.02 -4.21
CA ARG A 27 -11.16 5.22 -5.00
C ARG A 27 -12.10 6.20 -4.32
N GLN A 28 -12.29 6.04 -3.01
CA GLN A 28 -13.16 6.95 -2.27
C GLN A 28 -12.61 8.37 -2.30
N HIS A 29 -11.30 8.52 -2.11
CA HIS A 29 -10.65 9.82 -2.14
C HIS A 29 -10.91 10.54 -3.46
N LEU A 30 -10.74 9.81 -4.57
CA LEU A 30 -10.93 10.41 -5.89
C LEU A 30 -12.39 10.83 -6.11
N MET A 31 -13.33 10.00 -5.67
CA MET A 31 -14.74 10.34 -5.83
C MET A 31 -15.13 11.52 -4.94
N GLU A 32 -14.55 11.61 -3.74
CA GLU A 32 -14.79 12.76 -2.88
C GLU A 32 -14.23 14.05 -3.48
N ARG A 33 -13.21 13.93 -4.34
CA ARG A 33 -12.66 15.07 -5.05
C ARG A 33 -13.46 15.41 -6.30
N GLY A 34 -14.52 14.67 -6.59
CA GLY A 34 -15.42 14.99 -7.70
C GLY A 34 -15.19 14.18 -8.97
N TRP A 35 -14.22 13.27 -8.96
CA TRP A 35 -13.98 12.45 -10.15
C TRP A 35 -14.99 11.31 -10.18
N THR A 36 -15.67 11.14 -11.31
CA THR A 36 -16.71 10.10 -11.43
C THR A 36 -16.66 9.34 -12.75
N LYS A 37 -15.93 9.85 -13.75
CA LYS A 37 -15.86 9.16 -15.03
C LYS A 37 -14.87 8.00 -14.95
N PRO A 38 -15.26 6.79 -15.37
CA PRO A 38 -14.40 5.62 -15.17
C PRO A 38 -12.99 5.77 -15.72
N ASN A 39 -12.83 6.34 -16.90
CA ASN A 39 -11.48 6.50 -17.47
C ASN A 39 -10.63 7.46 -16.66
N ASP A 40 -11.21 8.54 -16.16
CA ASP A 40 -10.50 9.49 -15.31
C ASP A 40 -10.13 8.84 -13.98
N LEU A 41 -11.07 8.10 -13.40
CA LEU A 41 -10.82 7.42 -12.12
C LEU A 41 -9.68 6.43 -12.26
N HIS A 42 -9.71 5.61 -13.31
CA HIS A 42 -8.69 4.61 -13.51
C HIS A 42 -7.31 5.25 -13.71
N ARG A 43 -7.25 6.26 -14.56
CA ARG A 43 -5.98 6.93 -14.87
C ARG A 43 -5.40 7.60 -13.61
N ARG A 44 -6.25 8.26 -12.84
CA ARG A 44 -5.78 8.95 -11.64
C ARG A 44 -5.40 7.98 -10.53
N ALA A 45 -6.18 6.90 -10.38
CA ALA A 45 -5.87 5.90 -9.36
C ALA A 45 -4.49 5.28 -9.57
N THR A 46 -4.09 5.10 -10.83
CA THR A 46 -2.80 4.49 -11.15
C THR A 46 -1.64 5.26 -10.52
N GLN A 47 -1.76 6.57 -10.35
CA GLN A 47 -0.71 7.37 -9.73
C GLN A 47 -0.47 6.99 -8.27
N TYR A 48 -1.46 6.36 -7.64
CA TYR A 48 -1.37 5.96 -6.24
C TYR A 48 -1.13 4.47 -6.09
N VAL A 49 -1.68 3.65 -7.00
CA VAL A 49 -1.77 2.21 -6.78
C VAL A 49 -0.84 1.37 -7.66
N SER A 50 -0.15 1.96 -8.62
CA SER A 50 0.76 1.17 -9.45
C SER A 50 1.91 0.63 -8.60
N ALA A 51 2.54 -0.44 -9.09
CA ALA A 51 3.67 -1.01 -8.38
C ALA A 51 4.78 0.02 -8.20
N LYS A 52 5.04 0.84 -9.21
CA LYS A 52 6.04 1.89 -9.13
C LYS A 52 5.70 2.92 -8.05
N ALA A 53 4.43 3.34 -8.00
CA ALA A 53 4.01 4.31 -7.00
C ALA A 53 4.14 3.73 -5.60
N GLN A 54 3.68 2.50 -5.41
CA GLN A 54 3.75 1.86 -4.10
C GLN A 54 5.19 1.67 -3.65
N ALA A 55 6.06 1.26 -4.56
CA ALA A 55 7.46 1.07 -4.22
C ALA A 55 8.12 2.39 -3.83
N ARG A 56 7.82 3.46 -4.57
CA ARG A 56 8.36 4.79 -4.24
C ARG A 56 7.89 5.25 -2.87
N LEU A 57 6.59 5.11 -2.61
CA LEU A 57 6.04 5.50 -1.32
C LEU A 57 6.67 4.70 -0.18
N MET A 58 6.85 3.40 -0.40
CA MET A 58 7.45 2.55 0.63
C MET A 58 8.88 2.97 0.93
N HIS A 59 9.66 3.26 -0.10
CA HIS A 59 11.04 3.71 0.10
C HIS A 59 11.10 5.00 0.92
N ILE A 60 10.20 5.95 0.63
CA ILE A 60 10.17 7.19 1.39
C ILE A 60 9.80 6.92 2.84
N MET A 61 8.82 6.04 3.07
CA MET A 61 8.43 5.68 4.43
C MET A 61 9.61 5.10 5.22
N LEU A 62 10.35 4.20 4.57
CA LEU A 62 11.46 3.53 5.24
C LEU A 62 12.61 4.48 5.56
N GLU A 63 12.75 5.55 4.78
CA GLU A 63 13.79 6.53 5.01
C GLU A 63 13.48 7.49 6.15
N GLN A 64 12.21 7.59 6.53
CA GLN A 64 11.84 8.50 7.60
C GLN A 64 12.04 7.83 8.96
N GLU A 65 12.86 8.46 9.78
CA GLU A 65 13.19 7.93 11.09
C GLU A 65 11.94 7.87 11.95
N ASN A 66 11.70 6.70 12.54
CA ASN A 66 10.60 6.49 13.49
C ASN A 66 9.21 6.69 12.91
N PHE A 67 9.08 6.62 11.59
CA PHE A 67 7.75 6.73 10.97
C PHE A 67 6.99 5.41 11.03
N LEU A 68 7.64 4.32 10.61
CA LEU A 68 7.03 3.00 10.67
C LEU A 68 7.37 2.32 11.98
N LEU A 69 6.41 1.57 12.51
CA LEU A 69 6.62 0.79 13.72
C LEU A 69 7.43 -0.47 13.37
N GLU A 70 8.13 -1.01 14.37
CA GLU A 70 8.93 -2.22 14.18
C GLU A 70 8.09 -3.36 13.60
N GLU A 71 6.88 -3.50 14.11
CA GLU A 71 5.99 -4.56 13.65
C GLU A 71 5.64 -4.36 12.18
N GLU A 72 5.40 -3.12 11.78
CA GLU A 72 5.07 -2.82 10.39
C GLU A 72 6.25 -3.11 9.47
N ILE A 73 7.45 -2.77 9.92
CA ILE A 73 8.66 -3.06 9.14
C ILE A 73 8.83 -4.58 8.98
N GLY A 74 8.54 -5.33 10.05
CA GLY A 74 8.62 -6.78 9.96
C GLY A 74 7.65 -7.37 8.96
N ILE A 75 6.41 -6.86 8.95
CA ILE A 75 5.40 -7.29 7.98
C ILE A 75 5.84 -6.92 6.56
N TYR A 76 6.36 -5.70 6.40
CA TYR A 76 6.87 -5.28 5.10
C TYR A 76 7.92 -6.26 4.57
N LYS A 77 8.88 -6.62 5.42
CA LYS A 77 9.96 -7.51 4.99
C LYS A 77 9.43 -8.89 4.60
N ARG A 78 8.42 -9.37 5.31
CA ARG A 78 7.82 -10.66 4.98
C ARG A 78 7.14 -10.61 3.62
N GLY A 79 6.43 -9.54 3.32
CA GLY A 79 5.80 -9.38 2.01
C GLY A 79 6.83 -9.24 0.91
N ARG A 80 7.86 -8.43 1.15
CA ARG A 80 8.91 -8.21 0.16
C ARG A 80 9.66 -9.51 -0.15
N ASN A 81 9.88 -10.33 0.87
CA ASN A 81 10.68 -11.53 0.74
C ASN A 81 9.86 -12.76 0.36
N ALA A 82 8.55 -12.64 0.27
CA ALA A 82 7.70 -13.76 -0.08
C ALA A 82 7.97 -14.21 -1.52
N LYS A 83 7.98 -15.53 -1.72
CA LYS A 83 8.21 -16.05 -3.05
C LYS A 83 6.91 -16.02 -3.84
N SER A 84 6.96 -15.46 -5.02
CA SER A 84 5.80 -15.36 -5.90
C SER A 84 6.19 -15.91 -7.26
N HIS A 85 5.25 -16.58 -7.90
CA HIS A 85 5.47 -17.12 -9.25
C HIS A 85 5.09 -16.13 -10.33
N THR A 86 4.55 -14.98 -9.94
CA THR A 86 4.16 -13.95 -10.89
C THR A 86 5.03 -12.71 -10.70
N THR A 87 5.28 -12.04 -11.82
CA THR A 87 5.96 -10.74 -11.78
C THR A 87 5.12 -9.77 -12.59
N ALA A 88 5.21 -8.49 -12.19
CA ALA A 88 4.51 -7.46 -12.96
C ALA A 88 5.22 -7.27 -14.29
N LYS A 89 4.43 -7.11 -15.34
CA LYS A 89 4.98 -6.97 -16.69
C LYS A 89 5.82 -5.71 -16.85
N ASN A 90 5.42 -4.63 -16.20
CA ASN A 90 6.01 -3.32 -16.43
C ASN A 90 6.81 -2.82 -15.23
N ALA A 91 7.21 -3.73 -14.35
CA ALA A 91 8.02 -3.38 -13.20
C ALA A 91 9.10 -4.43 -13.04
N ASP A 92 10.28 -4.01 -12.62
CA ASP A 92 11.33 -4.97 -12.34
C ASP A 92 11.00 -5.74 -11.06
N VAL A 93 11.77 -6.80 -10.80
CA VAL A 93 11.50 -7.71 -9.68
C VAL A 93 11.58 -6.97 -8.35
N ALA A 94 12.58 -6.10 -8.19
CA ALA A 94 12.74 -5.37 -6.94
C ALA A 94 11.54 -4.45 -6.68
N THR A 95 11.10 -3.73 -7.70
CA THR A 95 9.94 -2.85 -7.59
C THR A 95 8.70 -3.65 -7.22
N TYR A 96 8.50 -4.78 -7.89
CA TYR A 96 7.34 -5.62 -7.62
C TYR A 96 7.35 -6.13 -6.17
N ARG A 97 8.51 -6.58 -5.69
CA ARG A 97 8.64 -7.10 -4.33
C ARG A 97 8.38 -6.01 -3.30
N THR A 98 8.90 -4.81 -3.54
CA THR A 98 8.68 -3.69 -2.64
C THR A 98 7.19 -3.35 -2.58
N SER A 99 6.51 -3.36 -3.73
CA SER A 99 5.08 -3.07 -3.74
C SER A 99 4.29 -4.17 -3.01
N THR A 100 4.70 -5.42 -3.13
CA THR A 100 4.07 -6.51 -2.38
C THR A 100 4.22 -6.28 -0.88
N GLY A 101 5.41 -5.85 -0.45
CA GLY A 101 5.63 -5.52 0.96
C GLY A 101 4.77 -4.37 1.42
N PHE A 102 4.63 -3.34 0.59
CA PHE A 102 3.74 -2.22 0.88
C PHE A 102 2.31 -2.70 1.11
N GLU A 103 1.83 -3.55 0.20
CA GLU A 103 0.47 -4.07 0.30
C GLU A 103 0.30 -4.96 1.53
N ALA A 104 1.34 -5.72 1.88
CA ALA A 104 1.27 -6.57 3.06
C ALA A 104 1.04 -5.74 4.32
N VAL A 105 1.72 -4.59 4.44
CA VAL A 105 1.51 -3.70 5.58
C VAL A 105 0.07 -3.21 5.62
N MET A 106 -0.46 -2.77 4.49
CA MET A 106 -1.84 -2.29 4.43
C MET A 106 -2.83 -3.39 4.80
N GLY A 107 -2.60 -4.59 4.28
CA GLY A 107 -3.47 -5.72 4.59
C GLY A 107 -3.42 -6.12 6.05
N TYR A 108 -2.23 -6.12 6.61
CA TYR A 108 -2.06 -6.43 8.03
C TYR A 108 -2.83 -5.44 8.91
N LEU A 109 -2.69 -4.15 8.62
CA LEU A 109 -3.37 -3.13 9.41
C LEU A 109 -4.89 -3.25 9.28
N HIS A 110 -5.36 -3.56 8.08
CA HIS A 110 -6.79 -3.76 7.87
C HIS A 110 -7.33 -4.96 8.64
N LEU A 111 -6.66 -6.11 8.50
CA LEU A 111 -7.11 -7.35 9.12
C LEU A 111 -7.01 -7.32 10.64
N SER A 112 -6.00 -6.66 11.17
CA SER A 112 -5.82 -6.53 12.61
C SER A 112 -6.65 -5.39 13.21
N GLN A 113 -7.50 -4.77 12.39
CA GLN A 113 -8.43 -3.73 12.82
C GLN A 113 -7.73 -2.48 13.36
N GLN A 114 -6.54 -2.19 12.86
CA GLN A 114 -5.83 -0.97 13.20
C GLN A 114 -6.22 0.12 12.21
N HIS A 115 -7.48 0.49 12.25
CA HIS A 115 -8.07 1.37 11.22
C HIS A 115 -7.54 2.78 11.26
N GLU A 116 -7.27 3.30 12.46
CA GLU A 116 -6.71 4.65 12.58
C GLU A 116 -5.32 4.71 11.98
N ARG A 117 -4.51 3.69 12.28
CA ARG A 117 -3.15 3.65 11.74
C ARG A 117 -3.17 3.49 10.23
N LEU A 118 -4.05 2.61 9.73
CA LEU A 118 -4.19 2.41 8.30
C LEU A 118 -4.58 3.71 7.62
N SER A 119 -5.57 4.41 8.17
CA SER A 119 -6.01 5.68 7.63
C SER A 119 -4.89 6.71 7.62
N GLU A 120 -4.10 6.74 8.68
CA GLU A 120 -2.96 7.64 8.80
C GLU A 120 -1.93 7.40 7.71
N LEU A 121 -1.58 6.13 7.49
CA LEU A 121 -0.60 5.80 6.46
C LEU A 121 -1.13 6.08 5.06
N VAL A 122 -2.41 5.77 4.82
CA VAL A 122 -2.99 6.03 3.50
C VAL A 122 -3.07 7.53 3.23
N GLN A 123 -3.46 8.32 4.24
CA GLN A 123 -3.51 9.76 4.06
C GLN A 123 -2.12 10.32 3.77
N TRP A 124 -1.11 9.79 4.45
CA TRP A 124 0.27 10.18 4.17
C TRP A 124 0.62 9.88 2.71
N CYS A 125 0.22 8.70 2.22
CA CYS A 125 0.47 8.33 0.82
C CYS A 125 -0.20 9.29 -0.14
N ILE A 126 -1.46 9.62 0.12
CA ILE A 126 -2.21 10.56 -0.71
C ILE A 126 -1.50 11.91 -0.76
N ASP A 127 -1.10 12.40 0.41
CA ASP A 127 -0.43 13.69 0.49
C ASP A 127 0.90 13.68 -0.26
N GLN A 128 1.65 12.57 -0.18
CA GLN A 128 2.90 12.42 -0.92
C GLN A 128 2.68 12.50 -2.42
N VAL A 129 1.73 11.72 -2.92
CA VAL A 129 1.47 11.69 -4.36
C VAL A 129 1.00 13.06 -4.84
N GLU A 130 0.11 13.69 -4.10
CA GLU A 130 -0.43 14.98 -4.51
C GLU A 130 0.59 16.09 -4.38
N GLY A 131 1.47 16.01 -3.40
CA GLY A 131 2.58 16.95 -3.28
C GLY A 131 3.51 16.87 -4.47
N GLU A 132 3.80 15.64 -4.94
CA GLU A 132 4.65 15.45 -6.11
C GLU A 132 4.02 16.02 -7.37
N THR A 133 2.70 15.83 -7.53
CA THR A 133 2.00 16.33 -8.73
C THR A 133 1.77 17.84 -8.70
N ASN A 134 1.62 18.40 -7.52
CA ASN A 134 1.31 19.83 -7.39
C ASN A 134 2.54 20.71 -7.27
N GLU A 135 3.70 20.10 -7.25
CA GLU A 135 4.96 20.83 -7.17
C GLU A 135 5.37 21.26 -8.55
N ARG A 136 4.78 22.31 -9.04
CA ARG A 136 5.10 22.82 -10.39
C ARG A 136 5.51 24.27 -10.31
#